data_c1acdda22c66a304c9ac56d54fa72f37
#
_entry.id   c1acdda22c66a304c9ac56d54fa72f37
#
_cell.length_a   1.000
_cell.length_b   1.000
_cell.length_c   1.000
_cell.angle_alpha   90.00
_cell.angle_beta   90.00
_cell.angle_gamma   90.00
#
_symmetry.space_group_name_H-M   'P 1'
#
loop_
_entity.id
_entity.type
_entity.pdbx_description
1 polymer ?
#
loop_
_entity_poly.entity_id
_entity_poly.type
_entity_poly.pdbx_seq_one_letter_code
_entity_poly.pdbx_strand_id
1 'polypeptide(L)'
;MSVGSVRGVTSAWPSISYPEWRETCDTLHAHTQVLGKLAVELAPPEPQLQHAALRLGARGWETAPLPAPDGWGAFAVTLDLLDHAAVVEHSDGRSARIPLTPDRPVGVVTRELLAVVEQLAGHVEINPTPQEVSWTVPLDQDDEHARYDVSRVADYFAAATQAALVLAAFRAPYRGRSTPVNAWWGSFDLAVNMFSGESAAPPSDDFIMRNAMDAQEVAIGWWPGDARYEKAAFYAYAHPAPDGFDTAALSPSAARWESSLGEYILDWDDVRTSADPHEFALEFARSAFRHACSVCGWDPTLVASTEGSPPPVT
;
A
#
# COMPACT_ATOMS: atom_id res chain seq x y z
N MET A 1 -25.84 9.41 21.20
CA MET A 1 -24.48 9.51 20.64
C MET A 1 -24.60 10.27 19.35
N SER A 2 -24.04 11.47 19.27
CA SER A 2 -24.03 12.30 18.04
C SER A 2 -22.98 11.70 17.11
N VAL A 3 -23.39 11.23 15.95
CA VAL A 3 -22.45 10.87 14.87
C VAL A 3 -21.90 12.20 14.37
N GLY A 4 -20.63 12.47 14.66
CA GLY A 4 -19.94 13.68 14.22
C GLY A 4 -19.95 13.74 12.69
N SER A 5 -20.19 14.93 12.15
CA SER A 5 -20.08 15.24 10.72
C SER A 5 -18.72 14.79 10.18
N VAL A 6 -18.73 14.03 9.07
CA VAL A 6 -17.53 13.69 8.31
C VAL A 6 -16.86 14.99 7.86
N ARG A 7 -15.69 15.27 8.38
CA ARG A 7 -14.95 16.51 8.08
C ARG A 7 -14.31 16.40 6.69
N GLY A 8 -14.77 17.20 5.75
CA GLY A 8 -13.99 17.63 4.58
C GLY A 8 -14.00 16.75 3.33
N VAL A 9 -14.47 15.50 3.36
CA VAL A 9 -14.53 14.66 2.16
C VAL A 9 -15.79 14.98 1.36
N THR A 10 -15.60 15.48 0.14
CA THR A 10 -16.72 15.90 -0.75
C THR A 10 -17.26 14.74 -1.60
N SER A 11 -16.50 13.65 -1.73
CA SER A 11 -16.84 12.45 -2.50
C SER A 11 -16.14 11.23 -1.92
N ALA A 12 -16.78 10.06 -2.01
CA ALA A 12 -16.11 8.79 -1.70
C ALA A 12 -15.01 8.45 -2.74
N TRP A 13 -15.12 8.99 -3.96
CA TRP A 13 -14.17 8.83 -5.06
C TRP A 13 -13.65 10.21 -5.48
N PRO A 14 -12.76 10.84 -4.69
CA PRO A 14 -12.25 12.18 -4.96
C PRO A 14 -11.29 12.20 -6.16
N SER A 15 -11.06 13.37 -6.72
CA SER A 15 -9.99 13.56 -7.69
C SER A 15 -8.65 13.59 -6.97
N ILE A 16 -7.66 12.87 -7.52
CA ILE A 16 -6.27 12.87 -7.09
C ILE A 16 -5.38 13.13 -8.29
N SER A 17 -4.58 14.17 -8.20
CA SER A 17 -3.59 14.55 -9.21
C SER A 17 -2.25 14.75 -8.50
N TYR A 18 -1.29 13.86 -8.77
CA TYR A 18 0.01 13.90 -8.08
C TYR A 18 0.68 15.28 -8.14
N PRO A 19 0.72 16.00 -9.27
CA PRO A 19 1.31 17.33 -9.31
C PRO A 19 0.67 18.34 -8.33
N GLU A 20 -0.62 18.17 -8.01
CA GLU A 20 -1.34 19.10 -7.14
C GLU A 20 -1.10 18.86 -5.65
N TRP A 21 -0.61 17.68 -5.26
CA TRP A 21 -0.37 17.35 -3.87
C TRP A 21 1.01 16.72 -3.62
N ARG A 22 1.89 16.77 -4.62
CA ARG A 22 3.21 16.11 -4.62
C ARG A 22 3.98 16.30 -3.32
N GLU A 23 4.14 17.55 -2.85
CA GLU A 23 4.91 17.83 -1.62
C GLU A 23 4.30 17.15 -0.39
N THR A 24 2.96 17.09 -0.30
CA THR A 24 2.26 16.37 0.77
C THR A 24 2.33 14.85 0.58
N CYS A 25 2.24 14.38 -0.67
CA CYS A 25 2.40 12.95 -1.02
C CYS A 25 3.77 12.44 -0.59
N ASP A 26 4.83 13.13 -0.99
CA ASP A 26 6.20 12.74 -0.71
C ASP A 26 6.49 12.77 0.82
N THR A 27 5.97 13.77 1.53
CA THR A 27 6.04 13.84 3.00
C THR A 27 5.30 12.67 3.67
N LEU A 28 4.08 12.37 3.24
CA LEU A 28 3.30 11.25 3.79
C LEU A 28 3.96 9.90 3.47
N HIS A 29 4.45 9.73 2.25
CA HIS A 29 5.22 8.56 1.83
C HIS A 29 6.45 8.36 2.73
N ALA A 30 7.23 9.41 2.97
CA ALA A 30 8.40 9.34 3.86
C ALA A 30 8.02 8.89 5.28
N HIS A 31 6.88 9.34 5.82
CA HIS A 31 6.40 8.86 7.12
C HIS A 31 6.04 7.37 7.09
N THR A 32 5.44 6.85 6.00
CA THR A 32 5.14 5.41 5.90
C THR A 32 6.40 4.56 5.85
N GLN A 33 7.48 5.07 5.25
CA GLN A 33 8.76 4.37 5.23
C GLN A 33 9.33 4.13 6.64
N VAL A 34 9.17 5.07 7.56
CA VAL A 34 9.59 4.88 8.97
C VAL A 34 8.85 3.70 9.61
N LEU A 35 7.55 3.60 9.39
CA LEU A 35 6.76 2.48 9.91
C LEU A 35 7.22 1.14 9.31
N GLY A 36 7.41 1.09 8.00
CA GLY A 36 7.89 -0.10 7.32
C GLY A 36 9.26 -0.56 7.80
N LYS A 37 10.17 0.38 8.04
CA LYS A 37 11.51 0.09 8.57
C LYS A 37 11.49 -0.45 10.00
N LEU A 38 10.57 0.02 10.85
CA LEU A 38 10.32 -0.60 12.17
C LEU A 38 9.85 -2.05 12.02
N ALA A 39 8.96 -2.30 11.06
CA ALA A 39 8.47 -3.66 10.81
C ALA A 39 9.58 -4.58 10.25
N VAL A 40 10.41 -4.10 9.32
CA VAL A 40 11.58 -4.85 8.79
C VAL A 40 12.54 -5.25 9.93
N GLU A 41 12.79 -4.35 10.87
CA GLU A 41 13.76 -4.57 11.94
C GLU A 41 13.22 -5.51 13.05
N LEU A 42 11.94 -5.38 13.39
CA LEU A 42 11.40 -6.00 14.59
C LEU A 42 10.50 -7.22 14.36
N ALA A 43 9.79 -7.26 13.23
CA ALA A 43 8.85 -8.35 12.99
C ALA A 43 9.59 -9.64 12.58
N PRO A 44 9.13 -10.81 13.01
CA PRO A 44 9.69 -12.08 12.54
C PRO A 44 9.59 -12.17 11.01
N PRO A 45 10.69 -12.52 10.32
CA PRO A 45 10.71 -12.57 8.86
C PRO A 45 9.69 -13.55 8.27
N GLU A 46 8.91 -13.08 7.30
CA GLU A 46 7.97 -13.88 6.53
C GLU A 46 8.32 -13.87 5.04
N PRO A 47 7.96 -14.93 4.28
CA PRO A 47 8.14 -14.93 2.83
C PRO A 47 7.49 -13.72 2.17
N GLN A 48 8.08 -13.24 1.08
CA GLN A 48 7.64 -12.09 0.28
C GLN A 48 7.46 -10.82 1.12
N LEU A 49 8.35 -10.61 2.11
CA LEU A 49 8.35 -9.44 3.01
C LEU A 49 7.00 -9.17 3.70
N GLN A 50 6.16 -10.20 3.89
CA GLN A 50 4.83 -10.03 4.47
C GLN A 50 4.85 -9.44 5.89
N HIS A 51 5.90 -9.71 6.66
CA HIS A 51 6.11 -9.12 7.99
C HIS A 51 6.33 -7.61 7.97
N ALA A 52 6.84 -7.07 6.85
CA ALA A 52 7.11 -5.64 6.68
C ALA A 52 5.94 -4.88 6.04
N ALA A 53 4.93 -5.58 5.53
CA ALA A 53 3.76 -4.95 4.95
C ALA A 53 2.95 -4.21 6.01
N LEU A 54 2.56 -2.98 5.68
CA LEU A 54 1.61 -2.21 6.47
C LEU A 54 0.17 -2.57 6.10
N ARG A 55 -0.79 -2.03 6.85
CA ARG A 55 -2.22 -2.14 6.57
C ARG A 55 -2.84 -0.76 6.42
N LEU A 56 -3.84 -0.65 5.57
CA LEU A 56 -4.72 0.51 5.57
C LEU A 56 -5.91 0.19 6.50
N GLY A 57 -5.85 0.72 7.71
CA GLY A 57 -6.93 0.58 8.70
C GLY A 57 -7.97 1.70 8.58
N ALA A 58 -8.95 1.71 9.48
CA ALA A 58 -10.04 2.67 9.48
C ALA A 58 -9.59 4.13 9.78
N ARG A 59 -8.35 4.34 10.20
CA ARG A 59 -7.79 5.65 10.52
C ARG A 59 -6.58 6.04 9.67
N GLY A 60 -6.00 5.12 8.93
CA GLY A 60 -4.82 5.38 8.10
C GLY A 60 -3.91 4.16 7.98
N TRP A 61 -2.62 4.39 7.83
CA TRP A 61 -1.62 3.34 7.69
C TRP A 61 -1.18 2.82 9.06
N GLU A 62 -1.07 1.51 9.22
CA GLU A 62 -0.70 0.90 10.49
C GLU A 62 0.24 -0.29 10.32
N THR A 63 1.14 -0.50 11.30
CA THR A 63 1.91 -1.73 11.40
C THR A 63 1.05 -2.86 11.94
N ALA A 64 1.42 -4.11 11.66
CA ALA A 64 1.03 -5.21 12.55
C ALA A 64 1.61 -4.97 13.96
N PRO A 65 1.14 -5.68 15.00
CA PRO A 65 1.80 -5.66 16.31
C PRO A 65 3.26 -6.09 16.19
N LEU A 66 4.19 -5.23 16.61
CA LEU A 66 5.63 -5.47 16.61
C LEU A 66 6.10 -5.90 18.00
N PRO A 67 6.99 -6.89 18.11
CA PRO A 67 7.59 -7.23 19.40
C PRO A 67 8.30 -6.02 20.02
N ALA A 68 8.08 -5.76 21.30
CA ALA A 68 8.80 -4.72 22.01
C ALA A 68 10.28 -5.13 22.20
N PRO A 69 11.27 -4.27 21.81
CA PRO A 69 12.70 -4.58 21.95
C PRO A 69 13.15 -4.88 23.38
N ASP A 70 12.47 -4.34 24.39
CA ASP A 70 12.73 -4.65 25.80
C ASP A 70 12.25 -6.04 26.24
N GLY A 71 11.61 -6.79 25.32
CA GLY A 71 11.10 -8.14 25.54
C GLY A 71 9.76 -8.21 26.29
N TRP A 72 9.09 -7.09 26.51
CA TRP A 72 7.84 -7.01 27.25
C TRP A 72 6.67 -6.51 26.37
N GLY A 73 5.87 -7.44 25.90
CA GLY A 73 4.67 -7.15 25.13
C GLY A 73 4.94 -6.83 23.66
N ALA A 74 4.05 -6.07 23.08
CA ALA A 74 4.10 -5.63 21.70
C ALA A 74 3.61 -4.18 21.59
N PHE A 75 3.98 -3.51 20.50
CA PHE A 75 3.46 -2.19 20.18
C PHE A 75 3.04 -2.13 18.70
N ALA A 76 2.26 -1.12 18.35
CA ALA A 76 1.92 -0.81 16.97
C ALA A 76 2.07 0.69 16.74
N VAL A 77 2.30 1.05 15.48
CA VAL A 77 2.36 2.46 15.05
C VAL A 77 1.32 2.69 13.98
N THR A 78 0.51 3.73 14.16
CA THR A 78 -0.52 4.16 13.21
C THR A 78 -0.22 5.58 12.74
N LEU A 79 -0.20 5.83 11.44
CA LEU A 79 -0.35 7.17 10.87
C LEU A 79 -1.84 7.46 10.78
N ASP A 80 -2.37 8.13 11.80
CA ASP A 80 -3.77 8.52 11.90
C ASP A 80 -4.04 9.72 10.98
N LEU A 81 -4.62 9.46 9.82
CA LEU A 81 -4.91 10.44 8.77
C LEU A 81 -6.20 11.23 9.02
N LEU A 82 -6.96 10.90 10.07
CA LEU A 82 -8.14 11.64 10.50
C LEU A 82 -7.82 12.68 11.57
N ASP A 83 -6.96 12.31 12.53
CA ASP A 83 -6.49 13.19 13.59
C ASP A 83 -5.07 13.75 13.33
N HIS A 84 -4.49 13.42 12.17
CA HIS A 84 -3.19 13.91 11.67
C HIS A 84 -2.07 13.74 12.70
N ALA A 85 -1.84 12.49 13.09
CA ALA A 85 -0.80 12.14 14.06
C ALA A 85 -0.19 10.76 13.79
N ALA A 86 1.09 10.59 14.08
CA ALA A 86 1.65 9.28 14.31
C ALA A 86 1.33 8.85 15.75
N VAL A 87 0.74 7.68 15.91
CA VAL A 87 0.29 7.16 17.21
C VAL A 87 1.04 5.88 17.50
N VAL A 88 1.71 5.80 18.64
CA VAL A 88 2.34 4.58 19.15
C VAL A 88 1.49 4.05 20.29
N GLU A 89 1.08 2.79 20.19
CA GLU A 89 0.27 2.12 21.20
C GLU A 89 0.98 0.84 21.67
N HIS A 90 1.15 0.68 22.96
CA HIS A 90 1.74 -0.52 23.56
C HIS A 90 0.67 -1.42 24.16
N SER A 91 0.90 -2.73 24.16
CA SER A 91 -0.06 -3.75 24.60
C SER A 91 -0.38 -3.70 26.11
N ASP A 92 0.34 -2.90 26.89
CA ASP A 92 0.03 -2.62 28.30
C ASP A 92 -0.92 -1.41 28.51
N GLY A 93 -1.36 -0.79 27.40
CA GLY A 93 -2.27 0.36 27.40
C GLY A 93 -1.60 1.73 27.40
N ARG A 94 -0.26 1.81 27.44
CA ARG A 94 0.45 3.08 27.22
C ARG A 94 0.34 3.50 25.76
N SER A 95 0.24 4.79 25.52
CA SER A 95 0.23 5.35 24.16
C SER A 95 0.82 6.76 24.13
N ALA A 96 1.30 7.17 22.96
CA ALA A 96 1.74 8.52 22.69
C ALA A 96 1.37 8.96 21.28
N ARG A 97 1.25 10.26 21.06
CA ARG A 97 0.87 10.87 19.78
C ARG A 97 1.87 11.94 19.38
N ILE A 98 2.29 11.89 18.13
CA ILE A 98 3.19 12.86 17.51
C ILE A 98 2.40 13.57 16.41
N PRO A 99 2.13 14.89 16.51
CA PRO A 99 1.32 15.60 15.51
C PRO A 99 2.00 15.60 14.14
N LEU A 100 1.23 15.38 13.07
CA LEU A 100 1.61 15.62 11.69
C LEU A 100 0.98 16.96 11.27
N THR A 101 1.76 18.00 11.31
CA THR A 101 1.28 19.38 11.03
C THR A 101 2.03 19.97 9.86
N PRO A 102 1.45 20.97 9.18
CA PRO A 102 2.16 21.72 8.15
C PRO A 102 3.51 22.25 8.65
N ASP A 103 4.49 22.27 7.75
CA ASP A 103 5.86 22.78 8.00
C ASP A 103 6.65 22.04 9.10
N ARG A 104 6.27 20.80 9.39
CA ARG A 104 6.99 19.93 10.31
C ARG A 104 7.79 18.88 9.52
N PRO A 105 9.13 18.98 9.48
CA PRO A 105 9.96 18.10 8.68
C PRO A 105 9.86 16.63 9.08
N VAL A 106 9.99 15.75 8.11
CA VAL A 106 10.03 14.29 8.30
C VAL A 106 11.10 13.91 9.31
N GLY A 107 12.29 14.52 9.26
CA GLY A 107 13.39 14.25 10.20
C GLY A 107 13.00 14.52 11.65
N VAL A 108 12.28 15.59 11.92
CA VAL A 108 11.78 15.90 13.27
C VAL A 108 10.80 14.85 13.74
N VAL A 109 9.80 14.51 12.91
CA VAL A 109 8.77 13.51 13.25
C VAL A 109 9.41 12.13 13.44
N THR A 110 10.37 11.76 12.58
CA THR A 110 11.08 10.47 12.68
C THR A 110 11.83 10.33 14.00
N ARG A 111 12.62 11.34 14.37
CA ARG A 111 13.38 11.32 15.64
C ARG A 111 12.45 11.25 16.86
N GLU A 112 11.36 12.01 16.85
CA GLU A 112 10.37 11.95 17.94
C GLU A 112 9.65 10.60 18.00
N LEU A 113 9.29 10.01 16.86
CA LEU A 113 8.68 8.69 16.79
C LEU A 113 9.60 7.62 17.38
N LEU A 114 10.88 7.61 16.98
CA LEU A 114 11.86 6.67 17.53
C LEU A 114 12.09 6.86 19.05
N ALA A 115 12.14 8.12 19.52
CA ALA A 115 12.23 8.40 20.94
C ALA A 115 11.01 7.95 21.74
N VAL A 116 9.81 8.06 21.16
CA VAL A 116 8.57 7.54 21.76
C VAL A 116 8.56 6.01 21.78
N VAL A 117 9.01 5.36 20.70
CA VAL A 117 9.15 3.90 20.66
C VAL A 117 10.15 3.44 21.75
N GLU A 118 11.31 4.10 21.85
CA GLU A 118 12.29 3.79 22.90
C GLU A 118 11.71 3.92 24.31
N GLN A 119 10.94 4.96 24.56
CA GLN A 119 10.30 5.19 25.87
C GLN A 119 9.21 4.13 26.20
N LEU A 120 8.45 3.69 25.21
CA LEU A 120 7.29 2.80 25.43
C LEU A 120 7.64 1.32 25.30
N ALA A 121 8.55 0.96 24.41
CA ALA A 121 8.80 -0.41 23.99
C ALA A 121 10.28 -0.84 24.03
N GLY A 122 11.20 0.10 24.18
CA GLY A 122 12.64 -0.16 24.17
C GLY A 122 13.34 0.36 22.92
N HIS A 123 14.67 0.31 22.97
CA HIS A 123 15.53 0.88 21.93
C HIS A 123 15.48 0.07 20.63
N VAL A 124 15.35 0.76 19.48
CA VAL A 124 15.43 0.18 18.14
C VAL A 124 16.24 1.10 17.22
N GLU A 125 17.12 0.52 16.42
CA GLU A 125 17.81 1.20 15.33
C GLU A 125 17.20 0.75 14.01
N ILE A 126 16.80 1.68 13.16
CA ILE A 126 16.32 1.41 11.80
C ILE A 126 17.35 1.89 10.78
N ASN A 127 17.36 1.31 9.59
CA ASN A 127 18.08 1.88 8.47
C ASN A 127 17.30 3.11 7.94
N PRO A 128 17.78 4.36 8.13
CA PRO A 128 17.01 5.55 7.76
C PRO A 128 17.05 5.86 6.25
N THR A 129 17.82 5.12 5.44
CA THR A 129 17.94 5.35 4.00
C THR A 129 16.60 5.09 3.31
N PRO A 130 16.00 6.05 2.59
CA PRO A 130 14.78 5.83 1.82
C PRO A 130 14.95 4.73 0.77
N GLN A 131 13.87 4.03 0.44
CA GLN A 131 13.86 2.94 -0.55
C GLN A 131 12.78 3.17 -1.61
N GLU A 132 13.04 2.72 -2.84
CA GLU A 132 12.13 2.82 -4.01
C GLU A 132 11.73 4.25 -4.40
N VAL A 133 12.48 5.24 -3.96
CA VAL A 133 12.28 6.67 -4.26
C VAL A 133 13.55 7.30 -4.80
N SER A 134 13.43 8.47 -5.43
CA SER A 134 14.57 9.20 -5.99
C SER A 134 15.32 10.08 -4.96
N TRP A 135 14.67 10.44 -3.86
CA TRP A 135 15.30 11.20 -2.78
C TRP A 135 16.12 10.29 -1.87
N THR A 136 17.26 10.82 -1.39
CA THR A 136 18.30 10.02 -0.70
C THR A 136 18.63 10.53 0.70
N VAL A 137 18.02 11.64 1.12
CA VAL A 137 18.24 12.18 2.47
C VAL A 137 17.74 11.17 3.49
N PRO A 138 18.55 10.79 4.50
CA PRO A 138 18.11 9.88 5.54
C PRO A 138 16.85 10.41 6.27
N LEU A 139 15.87 9.53 6.53
CA LEU A 139 14.56 9.90 7.08
C LEU A 139 14.64 10.65 8.41
N ASP A 140 15.67 10.39 9.23
CA ASP A 140 15.93 11.08 10.50
C ASP A 140 16.62 12.45 10.35
N GLN A 141 17.09 12.77 9.12
CA GLN A 141 17.77 14.01 8.76
C GLN A 141 17.03 14.81 7.71
N ASP A 142 15.86 14.35 7.31
CA ASP A 142 15.07 14.92 6.22
C ASP A 142 14.34 16.20 6.66
N ASP A 143 14.94 17.33 6.33
CA ASP A 143 14.39 18.66 6.53
C ASP A 143 13.70 19.22 5.25
N GLU A 144 13.72 18.45 4.14
CA GLU A 144 13.16 18.85 2.85
C GLU A 144 11.66 18.54 2.76
N HIS A 145 11.25 17.35 3.20
CA HIS A 145 9.86 16.93 3.20
C HIS A 145 9.17 17.40 4.49
N ALA A 146 8.37 18.49 4.36
CA ALA A 146 7.71 19.13 5.50
C ALA A 146 6.27 19.58 5.20
N ARG A 147 5.83 19.49 3.95
CA ARG A 147 4.48 19.91 3.56
C ARG A 147 3.44 18.87 3.93
N TYR A 148 2.41 19.30 4.62
CA TYR A 148 1.30 18.42 5.01
C TYR A 148 -0.02 19.16 4.90
N ASP A 149 -0.73 18.99 3.76
CA ASP A 149 -2.06 19.54 3.52
C ASP A 149 -3.13 18.54 3.96
N VAL A 150 -3.81 18.85 5.05
CA VAL A 150 -4.83 17.98 5.65
C VAL A 150 -6.00 17.66 4.71
N SER A 151 -6.34 18.58 3.79
CA SER A 151 -7.41 18.33 2.83
C SER A 151 -7.00 17.35 1.77
N ARG A 152 -5.77 17.44 1.27
CA ARG A 152 -5.20 16.48 0.31
C ARG A 152 -5.00 15.10 0.93
N VAL A 153 -4.58 15.04 2.18
CA VAL A 153 -4.48 13.78 2.93
C VAL A 153 -5.86 13.14 3.10
N ALA A 154 -6.92 13.93 3.36
CA ALA A 154 -8.28 13.41 3.44
C ALA A 154 -8.78 12.84 2.09
N ASP A 155 -8.51 13.53 0.98
CA ASP A 155 -8.84 13.05 -0.37
C ASP A 155 -8.08 11.75 -0.69
N TYR A 156 -6.76 11.72 -0.41
CA TYR A 156 -5.96 10.51 -0.56
C TYR A 156 -6.53 9.34 0.25
N PHE A 157 -6.82 9.55 1.53
CA PHE A 157 -7.31 8.49 2.40
C PHE A 157 -8.68 7.96 1.96
N ALA A 158 -9.56 8.84 1.47
CA ALA A 158 -10.84 8.42 0.89
C ALA A 158 -10.64 7.55 -0.36
N ALA A 159 -9.77 7.97 -1.29
CA ALA A 159 -9.46 7.20 -2.50
C ALA A 159 -8.80 5.85 -2.17
N ALA A 160 -7.76 5.85 -1.32
CA ALA A 160 -7.07 4.65 -0.88
C ALA A 160 -8.03 3.65 -0.20
N THR A 161 -8.99 4.16 0.59
CA THR A 161 -10.04 3.33 1.21
C THR A 161 -10.92 2.64 0.15
N GLN A 162 -11.36 3.37 -0.88
CA GLN A 162 -12.15 2.76 -1.96
C GLN A 162 -11.34 1.74 -2.74
N ALA A 163 -10.09 2.05 -3.06
CA ALA A 163 -9.19 1.12 -3.73
C ALA A 163 -8.98 -0.16 -2.90
N ALA A 164 -8.75 -0.03 -1.59
CA ALA A 164 -8.61 -1.17 -0.69
C ALA A 164 -9.87 -2.05 -0.67
N LEU A 165 -11.07 -1.46 -0.71
CA LEU A 165 -12.34 -2.21 -0.76
C LEU A 165 -12.49 -2.97 -2.08
N VAL A 166 -12.11 -2.39 -3.22
CA VAL A 166 -12.08 -3.08 -4.52
C VAL A 166 -11.11 -4.26 -4.48
N LEU A 167 -9.88 -4.04 -4.02
CA LEU A 167 -8.86 -5.09 -3.91
C LEU A 167 -9.29 -6.22 -2.97
N ALA A 168 -9.93 -5.89 -1.85
CA ALA A 168 -10.47 -6.88 -0.93
C ALA A 168 -11.60 -7.71 -1.56
N ALA A 169 -12.53 -7.07 -2.29
CA ALA A 169 -13.60 -7.75 -3.01
C ALA A 169 -13.06 -8.66 -4.12
N PHE A 170 -12.06 -8.19 -4.87
CA PHE A 170 -11.38 -8.98 -5.89
C PHE A 170 -10.71 -10.23 -5.30
N ARG A 171 -9.98 -10.06 -4.21
CA ARG A 171 -9.24 -11.14 -3.55
C ARG A 171 -10.13 -12.17 -2.87
N ALA A 172 -11.28 -11.75 -2.31
CA ALA A 172 -12.09 -12.56 -1.40
C ALA A 172 -12.44 -13.98 -1.89
N PRO A 173 -12.81 -14.21 -3.17
CA PRO A 173 -13.13 -15.54 -3.65
C PRO A 173 -11.90 -16.40 -3.99
N TYR A 174 -10.68 -15.85 -4.03
CA TYR A 174 -9.48 -16.59 -4.42
C TYR A 174 -9.15 -17.69 -3.41
N ARG A 175 -8.93 -18.91 -3.88
CA ARG A 175 -8.68 -20.09 -3.04
C ARG A 175 -7.21 -20.51 -2.97
N GLY A 176 -6.36 -19.93 -3.79
CA GLY A 176 -4.92 -20.12 -3.73
C GLY A 176 -4.29 -19.29 -2.60
N ARG A 177 -2.98 -19.38 -2.48
CA ARG A 177 -2.22 -18.52 -1.58
C ARG A 177 -2.26 -17.08 -2.09
N SER A 178 -2.61 -16.15 -1.23
CA SER A 178 -2.59 -14.73 -1.54
C SER A 178 -2.25 -13.91 -0.30
N THR A 179 -1.82 -12.66 -0.51
CA THR A 179 -1.72 -11.69 0.57
C THR A 179 -3.11 -11.15 0.97
N PRO A 180 -3.29 -10.58 2.13
CA PRO A 180 -4.34 -9.57 2.32
C PRO A 180 -4.06 -8.34 1.46
N VAL A 181 -4.93 -7.32 1.52
CA VAL A 181 -4.59 -6.00 0.95
C VAL A 181 -3.46 -5.41 1.78
N ASN A 182 -2.28 -5.40 1.21
CA ASN A 182 -1.09 -4.82 1.82
C ASN A 182 -0.99 -3.34 1.45
N ALA A 183 -0.40 -2.55 2.34
CA ALA A 183 0.01 -1.18 2.08
C ALA A 183 1.55 -1.16 2.08
N TRP A 184 2.15 -1.01 0.89
CA TRP A 184 3.58 -1.10 0.71
C TRP A 184 4.22 0.28 0.86
N TRP A 185 5.06 0.41 1.86
CA TRP A 185 5.70 1.68 2.24
C TRP A 185 6.83 2.10 1.29
N GLY A 186 7.46 1.16 0.55
CA GLY A 186 8.51 1.47 -0.42
C GLY A 186 7.96 2.17 -1.65
N SER A 187 6.90 1.63 -2.23
CA SER A 187 6.22 2.12 -3.45
C SER A 187 5.01 3.03 -3.17
N PHE A 188 4.59 3.13 -1.92
CA PHE A 188 3.44 3.93 -1.47
C PHE A 188 2.13 3.52 -2.14
N ASP A 189 1.90 2.24 -2.25
CA ASP A 189 0.76 1.65 -2.93
C ASP A 189 -0.01 0.66 -2.06
N LEU A 190 -1.16 0.24 -2.55
CA LEU A 190 -1.95 -0.85 -2.01
C LEU A 190 -1.95 -2.00 -3.00
N ALA A 191 -1.68 -3.22 -2.56
CA ALA A 191 -1.69 -4.38 -3.45
C ALA A 191 -2.21 -5.65 -2.79
N VAL A 192 -2.71 -6.54 -3.64
CA VAL A 192 -2.89 -7.96 -3.35
C VAL A 192 -2.03 -8.77 -4.30
N ASN A 193 -1.26 -9.71 -3.76
CA ASN A 193 -0.45 -10.64 -4.53
C ASN A 193 -1.09 -12.01 -4.46
N MET A 194 -1.27 -12.63 -5.62
CA MET A 194 -1.77 -13.99 -5.76
C MET A 194 -0.65 -14.86 -6.29
N PHE A 195 -0.48 -16.05 -5.73
CA PHE A 195 0.65 -16.94 -6.00
C PHE A 195 0.19 -18.21 -6.69
N SER A 196 0.98 -18.69 -7.67
CA SER A 196 0.75 -19.98 -8.32
C SER A 196 1.12 -21.17 -7.41
N GLY A 197 2.03 -20.95 -6.45
CA GLY A 197 2.66 -21.99 -5.64
C GLY A 197 4.08 -22.34 -6.10
N GLU A 198 4.53 -21.85 -7.25
CA GLU A 198 5.86 -22.07 -7.79
C GLU A 198 6.83 -20.95 -7.37
N SER A 199 8.11 -21.29 -7.26
CA SER A 199 9.17 -20.31 -7.01
C SER A 199 9.52 -19.53 -8.28
N ALA A 200 10.07 -18.33 -8.11
CA ALA A 200 10.63 -17.51 -9.19
C ALA A 200 11.98 -16.91 -8.77
N ALA A 201 12.82 -16.59 -9.75
CA ALA A 201 14.02 -15.81 -9.48
C ALA A 201 13.64 -14.35 -9.27
N PRO A 202 14.11 -13.69 -8.18
CA PRO A 202 13.87 -12.26 -7.97
C PRO A 202 14.43 -11.43 -9.14
N PRO A 203 13.79 -10.29 -9.49
CA PRO A 203 14.21 -9.50 -10.64
C PRO A 203 15.53 -8.75 -10.42
N SER A 204 15.96 -8.56 -9.17
CA SER A 204 17.24 -7.93 -8.82
C SER A 204 17.72 -8.33 -7.41
N ASP A 205 18.95 -7.92 -7.08
CA ASP A 205 19.54 -8.11 -5.74
C ASP A 205 19.16 -6.99 -4.75
N ASP A 206 18.34 -6.03 -5.14
CA ASP A 206 17.78 -5.04 -4.22
C ASP A 206 17.09 -5.71 -3.04
N PHE A 207 17.18 -5.11 -1.85
CA PHE A 207 16.67 -5.71 -0.63
C PHE A 207 15.17 -6.04 -0.73
N ILE A 208 14.37 -5.11 -1.24
CA ILE A 208 12.92 -5.32 -1.37
C ILE A 208 12.65 -6.37 -2.44
N MET A 209 13.16 -6.18 -3.65
CA MET A 209 12.91 -7.08 -4.78
C MET A 209 13.37 -8.52 -4.51
N ARG A 210 14.57 -8.68 -3.92
CA ARG A 210 15.11 -10.01 -3.59
C ARG A 210 14.26 -10.78 -2.59
N ASN A 211 13.66 -10.09 -1.63
CA ASN A 211 12.88 -10.73 -0.57
C ASN A 211 11.37 -10.74 -0.84
N ALA A 212 10.86 -9.85 -1.69
CA ALA A 212 9.44 -9.77 -2.02
C ALA A 212 9.03 -10.66 -3.20
N MET A 213 9.92 -10.84 -4.20
CA MET A 213 9.57 -11.41 -5.50
C MET A 213 10.31 -12.72 -5.80
N ASP A 214 10.34 -13.66 -4.85
CA ASP A 214 10.95 -15.00 -4.99
C ASP A 214 9.95 -16.12 -5.36
N ALA A 215 8.71 -15.75 -5.67
CA ALA A 215 7.65 -16.64 -6.08
C ALA A 215 6.94 -16.14 -7.34
N GLN A 216 6.34 -17.07 -8.12
CA GLN A 216 5.47 -16.67 -9.23
C GLN A 216 4.21 -16.03 -8.68
N GLU A 217 3.95 -14.80 -9.11
CA GLU A 217 2.83 -14.02 -8.63
C GLU A 217 2.15 -13.17 -9.71
N VAL A 218 0.90 -12.84 -9.46
CA VAL A 218 0.16 -11.77 -10.12
C VAL A 218 -0.23 -10.76 -9.05
N ALA A 219 0.22 -9.52 -9.24
CA ALA A 219 -0.13 -8.43 -8.36
C ALA A 219 -1.21 -7.55 -9.01
N ILE A 220 -2.20 -7.18 -8.22
CA ILE A 220 -3.19 -6.16 -8.56
C ILE A 220 -3.13 -5.12 -7.46
N GLY A 221 -2.93 -3.86 -7.83
CA GLY A 221 -2.77 -2.80 -6.86
C GLY A 221 -3.34 -1.46 -7.29
N TRP A 222 -3.14 -0.47 -6.46
CA TRP A 222 -3.48 0.93 -6.69
C TRP A 222 -2.44 1.84 -6.02
N TRP A 223 -2.00 2.88 -6.73
CA TRP A 223 -1.15 3.92 -6.13
C TRP A 223 -1.66 5.32 -6.52
N PRO A 224 -1.29 6.36 -5.74
CA PRO A 224 -1.78 7.72 -5.96
C PRO A 224 -1.03 8.50 -7.06
N GLY A 225 -0.15 7.84 -7.80
CA GLY A 225 0.77 8.45 -8.75
C GLY A 225 2.10 8.85 -8.11
N ASP A 226 3.09 9.06 -8.95
CA ASP A 226 4.44 9.52 -8.59
C ASP A 226 5.05 10.34 -9.74
N ALA A 227 6.33 10.68 -9.65
CA ALA A 227 7.04 11.45 -10.68
C ALA A 227 7.20 10.70 -12.03
N ARG A 228 7.09 9.35 -12.04
CA ARG A 228 7.16 8.53 -13.27
C ARG A 228 5.82 8.48 -13.97
N TYR A 229 4.73 8.53 -13.21
CA TYR A 229 3.37 8.51 -13.69
C TYR A 229 2.48 9.38 -12.80
N GLU A 230 2.20 10.59 -13.25
CA GLU A 230 1.60 11.66 -12.43
C GLU A 230 0.10 11.50 -12.15
N LYS A 231 -0.46 10.30 -12.35
CA LYS A 231 -1.86 9.99 -12.13
C LYS A 231 -2.02 8.86 -11.13
N ALA A 232 -3.02 8.96 -10.28
CA ALA A 232 -3.47 7.81 -9.52
C ALA A 232 -4.06 6.75 -10.48
N ALA A 233 -3.77 5.48 -10.23
CA ALA A 233 -4.27 4.40 -11.08
C ALA A 233 -4.32 3.06 -10.34
N PHE A 234 -5.20 2.16 -10.80
CA PHE A 234 -5.03 0.72 -10.57
C PHE A 234 -4.00 0.17 -11.55
N TYR A 235 -3.24 -0.81 -11.10
CA TYR A 235 -2.24 -1.49 -11.91
C TYR A 235 -2.32 -3.01 -11.78
N ALA A 236 -1.72 -3.71 -12.76
CA ALA A 236 -1.57 -5.16 -12.72
C ALA A 236 -0.28 -5.58 -13.41
N TYR A 237 0.48 -6.47 -12.77
CA TYR A 237 1.64 -7.14 -13.36
C TYR A 237 1.69 -8.63 -13.00
N ALA A 238 2.50 -9.38 -13.74
CA ALA A 238 2.88 -10.75 -13.42
C ALA A 238 4.39 -10.84 -13.21
N HIS A 239 4.83 -11.67 -12.27
CA HIS A 239 6.25 -11.96 -12.09
C HIS A 239 6.49 -13.48 -12.03
N PRO A 240 7.40 -14.03 -12.87
CA PRO A 240 8.00 -13.38 -14.04
C PRO A 240 6.94 -13.09 -15.11
N ALA A 241 7.05 -11.95 -15.80
CA ALA A 241 6.17 -11.65 -16.93
C ALA A 241 6.51 -12.55 -18.11
N PRO A 242 5.58 -13.38 -18.63
CA PRO A 242 5.82 -14.18 -19.81
C PRO A 242 5.73 -13.37 -21.10
N ASP A 243 6.30 -13.92 -22.19
CA ASP A 243 6.13 -13.34 -23.53
C ASP A 243 4.65 -13.19 -23.88
N GLY A 244 4.27 -12.02 -24.42
CA GLY A 244 2.90 -11.73 -24.81
C GLY A 244 1.98 -11.27 -23.67
N PHE A 245 2.50 -11.10 -22.46
CA PHE A 245 1.73 -10.54 -21.34
C PHE A 245 1.16 -9.14 -21.67
N ASP A 246 1.90 -8.34 -22.45
CA ASP A 246 1.59 -6.96 -22.81
C ASP A 246 0.59 -6.79 -23.97
N THR A 247 0.04 -7.90 -24.52
CA THR A 247 -0.71 -7.87 -25.78
C THR A 247 -2.24 -7.89 -25.64
N ALA A 248 -2.76 -8.06 -24.42
CA ALA A 248 -4.20 -8.21 -24.23
C ALA A 248 -4.97 -6.89 -24.28
N ALA A 249 -6.15 -6.95 -24.87
CA ALA A 249 -7.18 -5.94 -24.61
C ALA A 249 -7.96 -6.33 -23.36
N LEU A 250 -7.76 -5.61 -22.27
CA LEU A 250 -8.45 -5.86 -21.00
C LEU A 250 -9.82 -5.17 -20.95
N SER A 251 -10.61 -5.56 -20.01
CA SER A 251 -11.84 -4.88 -19.59
C SER A 251 -11.61 -4.14 -18.26
N PRO A 252 -12.22 -2.96 -18.09
CA PRO A 252 -12.94 -2.15 -19.09
C PRO A 252 -12.03 -1.61 -20.19
N SER A 253 -12.59 -1.13 -21.29
CA SER A 253 -11.80 -0.66 -22.46
C SER A 253 -10.89 0.54 -22.21
N ALA A 254 -11.00 1.20 -21.05
CA ALA A 254 -10.07 2.23 -20.59
C ALA A 254 -8.74 1.64 -20.07
N ALA A 255 -8.72 0.35 -19.72
CA ALA A 255 -7.50 -0.32 -19.31
C ALA A 255 -6.53 -0.47 -20.48
N ARG A 256 -5.24 -0.27 -20.22
CA ARG A 256 -4.20 -0.34 -21.24
C ARG A 256 -2.87 -0.81 -20.68
N TRP A 257 -2.01 -1.29 -21.57
CA TRP A 257 -0.61 -1.51 -21.25
C TRP A 257 0.15 -0.19 -21.23
N GLU A 258 0.89 0.04 -20.14
CA GLU A 258 1.78 1.19 -20.00
C GLU A 258 3.23 0.72 -20.07
N SER A 259 3.84 0.90 -21.24
CA SER A 259 5.18 0.37 -21.53
C SER A 259 6.28 0.99 -20.69
N SER A 260 6.10 2.23 -20.23
CA SER A 260 7.07 2.91 -19.37
C SER A 260 7.13 2.32 -17.96
N LEU A 261 6.05 1.70 -17.51
CA LEU A 261 5.95 1.02 -16.21
C LEU A 261 6.13 -0.50 -16.34
N GLY A 262 5.85 -1.08 -17.51
CA GLY A 262 5.81 -2.53 -17.70
C GLY A 262 4.58 -3.19 -17.07
N GLU A 263 3.45 -2.47 -17.03
CA GLU A 263 2.24 -2.86 -16.31
C GLU A 263 0.98 -2.53 -17.10
N TYR A 264 -0.09 -3.26 -16.85
CA TYR A 264 -1.43 -2.81 -17.21
C TYR A 264 -1.91 -1.79 -16.19
N ILE A 265 -2.54 -0.72 -16.68
CA ILE A 265 -3.09 0.34 -15.82
C ILE A 265 -4.52 0.68 -16.19
N LEU A 266 -5.25 1.16 -15.19
CA LEU A 266 -6.56 1.81 -15.31
C LEU A 266 -6.52 3.11 -14.50
N ASP A 267 -6.57 4.25 -15.20
CA ASP A 267 -6.51 5.56 -14.56
C ASP A 267 -7.65 5.76 -13.54
N TRP A 268 -7.33 6.30 -12.40
CA TRP A 268 -8.30 6.61 -11.35
C TRP A 268 -9.42 7.54 -11.82
N ASP A 269 -9.10 8.49 -12.72
CA ASP A 269 -10.10 9.42 -13.27
C ASP A 269 -11.14 8.71 -14.13
N ASP A 270 -10.77 7.66 -14.86
CA ASP A 270 -11.72 6.82 -15.60
C ASP A 270 -12.63 6.04 -14.65
N VAL A 271 -12.03 5.51 -13.58
CA VAL A 271 -12.78 4.79 -12.53
C VAL A 271 -13.79 5.72 -11.85
N ARG A 272 -13.33 6.82 -11.26
CA ARG A 272 -14.16 7.71 -10.42
C ARG A 272 -15.29 8.41 -11.19
N THR A 273 -15.16 8.53 -12.51
CA THR A 273 -16.18 9.16 -13.37
C THR A 273 -17.11 8.14 -14.04
N SER A 274 -16.87 6.85 -13.86
CA SER A 274 -17.74 5.78 -14.37
C SER A 274 -19.09 5.75 -13.63
N ALA A 275 -20.06 5.05 -14.19
CA ALA A 275 -21.41 4.91 -13.59
C ALA A 275 -21.37 4.10 -12.28
N ASP A 276 -20.48 3.12 -12.17
CA ASP A 276 -20.22 2.31 -10.99
C ASP A 276 -18.69 2.15 -10.82
N PRO A 277 -18.05 3.05 -10.09
CA PRO A 277 -16.61 3.04 -9.92
C PRO A 277 -16.07 1.74 -9.30
N HIS A 278 -16.78 1.17 -8.34
CA HIS A 278 -16.35 -0.05 -7.69
C HIS A 278 -16.34 -1.24 -8.67
N GLU A 279 -17.43 -1.47 -9.40
CA GLU A 279 -17.51 -2.59 -10.36
C GLU A 279 -16.58 -2.35 -11.55
N PHE A 280 -16.40 -1.10 -11.99
CA PHE A 280 -15.48 -0.74 -13.09
C PHE A 280 -14.03 -1.12 -12.76
N ALA A 281 -13.57 -0.82 -11.55
CA ALA A 281 -12.23 -1.22 -11.09
C ALA A 281 -12.13 -2.72 -10.83
N LEU A 282 -13.19 -3.35 -10.31
CA LEU A 282 -13.23 -4.78 -10.07
C LEU A 282 -13.20 -5.60 -11.37
N GLU A 283 -13.82 -5.09 -12.45
CA GLU A 283 -13.74 -5.67 -13.79
C GLU A 283 -12.31 -5.65 -14.33
N PHE A 284 -11.59 -4.54 -14.12
CA PHE A 284 -10.16 -4.45 -14.46
C PHE A 284 -9.36 -5.53 -13.74
N ALA A 285 -9.49 -5.61 -12.42
CA ALA A 285 -8.76 -6.57 -11.61
C ALA A 285 -9.00 -8.02 -12.06
N ARG A 286 -10.27 -8.39 -12.31
CA ARG A 286 -10.65 -9.73 -12.80
C ARG A 286 -10.11 -10.00 -14.21
N SER A 287 -10.20 -9.02 -15.10
CA SER A 287 -9.74 -9.15 -16.49
C SER A 287 -8.22 -9.31 -16.55
N ALA A 288 -7.47 -8.49 -15.81
CA ALA A 288 -6.02 -8.57 -15.74
C ALA A 288 -5.55 -9.90 -15.14
N PHE A 289 -6.17 -10.35 -14.05
CA PHE A 289 -5.84 -11.62 -13.43
C PHE A 289 -6.10 -12.82 -14.34
N ARG A 290 -7.26 -12.89 -15.01
CA ARG A 290 -7.54 -13.95 -15.99
C ARG A 290 -6.52 -13.99 -17.10
N HIS A 291 -6.17 -12.83 -17.67
CA HIS A 291 -5.17 -12.75 -18.71
C HIS A 291 -3.80 -13.25 -18.20
N ALA A 292 -3.35 -12.72 -17.08
CA ALA A 292 -2.08 -13.12 -16.46
C ALA A 292 -2.01 -14.64 -16.24
N CYS A 293 -3.01 -15.23 -15.60
CA CYS A 293 -3.05 -16.66 -15.34
C CYS A 293 -3.06 -17.49 -16.64
N SER A 294 -3.76 -17.01 -17.67
CA SER A 294 -3.82 -17.70 -18.97
C SER A 294 -2.44 -17.75 -19.64
N VAL A 295 -1.72 -16.63 -19.68
CA VAL A 295 -0.40 -16.57 -20.34
C VAL A 295 0.72 -17.19 -19.47
N CYS A 296 0.57 -17.13 -18.15
CA CYS A 296 1.49 -17.80 -17.21
C CYS A 296 1.21 -19.31 -17.06
N GLY A 297 0.13 -19.82 -17.65
CA GLY A 297 -0.22 -21.25 -17.59
C GLY A 297 -0.62 -21.74 -16.19
N TRP A 298 -1.22 -20.88 -15.37
CA TRP A 298 -1.67 -21.24 -14.02
C TRP A 298 -2.83 -22.24 -14.05
N ASP A 299 -2.99 -22.99 -12.96
CA ASP A 299 -4.09 -23.94 -12.81
C ASP A 299 -5.45 -23.22 -12.99
N PRO A 300 -6.29 -23.68 -13.96
CA PRO A 300 -7.59 -23.06 -14.24
C PRO A 300 -8.53 -23.00 -13.01
N THR A 301 -8.36 -23.90 -12.05
CA THR A 301 -9.17 -23.88 -10.81
C THR A 301 -8.86 -22.68 -9.92
N LEU A 302 -7.64 -22.17 -9.96
CA LEU A 302 -7.26 -20.93 -9.27
C LEU A 302 -7.95 -19.71 -9.92
N VAL A 303 -8.00 -19.69 -11.26
CA VAL A 303 -8.65 -18.60 -12.03
C VAL A 303 -10.14 -18.58 -11.78
N ALA A 304 -10.81 -19.72 -11.92
CA ALA A 304 -12.25 -19.86 -11.73
C ALA A 304 -12.70 -19.43 -10.32
N SER A 305 -11.82 -19.53 -9.34
CA SER A 305 -12.14 -19.13 -7.96
C SER A 305 -12.37 -17.62 -7.78
N THR A 306 -11.88 -16.78 -8.70
CA THR A 306 -12.10 -15.31 -8.64
C THR A 306 -13.40 -14.85 -9.31
N GLU A 307 -14.07 -15.75 -10.03
CA GLU A 307 -15.31 -15.43 -10.76
C GLU A 307 -16.59 -15.73 -9.96
N GLY A 308 -16.47 -16.50 -8.87
CA GLY A 308 -17.60 -16.89 -8.04
C GLY A 308 -17.86 -15.93 -6.88
N SER A 309 -19.14 -15.69 -6.56
CA SER A 309 -19.51 -15.09 -5.27
C SER A 309 -19.06 -16.01 -4.14
N PRO A 310 -18.54 -15.49 -3.02
CA PRO A 310 -18.25 -16.32 -1.86
C PRO A 310 -19.52 -17.08 -1.43
N PRO A 311 -19.38 -18.31 -0.94
CA PRO A 311 -20.55 -19.04 -0.44
C PRO A 311 -21.25 -18.21 0.65
N PRO A 312 -22.60 -18.23 0.72
CA PRO A 312 -23.30 -17.51 1.76
C PRO A 312 -22.81 -17.99 3.13
N VAL A 313 -22.57 -17.04 4.02
CA VAL A 313 -22.28 -17.35 5.43
C VAL A 313 -23.57 -17.89 6.04
N THR A 314 -23.62 -19.19 6.26
CA THR A 314 -24.70 -19.86 6.99
C THR A 314 -24.54 -19.71 8.49
#